data_478d47332078da6c04f784f64343d32a
#
_entry.id   478d47332078da6c04f784f64343d32a
#
_cell.length_a   1.000
_cell.length_b   1.000
_cell.length_c   1.000
_cell.angle_alpha   90.00
_cell.angle_beta   90.00
_cell.angle_gamma   90.00
#
_symmetry.space_group_name_H-M   'P 1'
#
loop_
_entity.id
_entity.type
_entity.pdbx_description
1 polymer ?
#
loop_
_entity_poly.entity_id
_entity_poly.type
_entity_poly.pdbx_seq_one_letter_code
_entity_poly.pdbx_strand_id
1 'polypeptide(L)'
;MNLILASGSPRRRELLSLYTTDFTVCVSDFDESTVQADTPAQLVEQLARGKCLAVSAQHPGAVVIGCDTVVDVNGEVFGKPHSTEDAKRMLWALSGAAHEVHTGVCISDGTRTESFVDSCRVTFFPLSGEEIDFYASTAEPYDKAGAYAIQGRAALWLDRIEGDYYTIMGLPVSRTVQLLAHFM
;
A
#
# COMPACT_ATOMS: atom_id res chain seq x y z
N MET A 1 18.45 -17.25 -4.06
CA MET A 1 16.98 -17.40 -3.87
C MET A 1 16.29 -16.71 -5.02
N ASN A 2 15.32 -17.33 -5.66
CA ASN A 2 14.54 -16.65 -6.70
C ASN A 2 13.41 -15.86 -6.02
N LEU A 3 13.63 -14.55 -5.80
CA LEU A 3 12.67 -13.66 -5.12
C LEU A 3 11.89 -12.85 -6.15
N ILE A 4 10.58 -12.79 -6.00
CA ILE A 4 9.69 -12.04 -6.89
C ILE A 4 8.84 -11.06 -6.08
N LEU A 5 8.80 -9.79 -6.49
CA LEU A 5 7.85 -8.82 -5.99
C LEU A 5 6.63 -8.77 -6.92
N ALA A 6 5.48 -9.22 -6.43
CA ALA A 6 4.21 -9.25 -7.15
C ALA A 6 3.53 -7.86 -7.13
N SER A 7 4.23 -6.83 -7.58
CA SER A 7 3.73 -5.45 -7.54
C SER A 7 4.41 -4.56 -8.56
N GLY A 8 3.62 -3.76 -9.30
CA GLY A 8 4.11 -2.72 -10.20
C GLY A 8 4.48 -1.40 -9.50
N SER A 9 4.35 -1.29 -8.17
CA SER A 9 4.62 -0.05 -7.43
C SER A 9 6.11 0.27 -7.38
N PRO A 10 6.55 1.44 -7.91
CA PRO A 10 7.95 1.86 -7.81
C PRO A 10 8.41 2.01 -6.35
N ARG A 11 7.54 2.48 -5.46
CA ARG A 11 7.85 2.65 -4.04
C ARG A 11 8.13 1.32 -3.34
N ARG A 12 7.32 0.29 -3.59
CA ARG A 12 7.56 -1.05 -3.02
C ARG A 12 8.86 -1.65 -3.52
N ARG A 13 9.18 -1.42 -4.81
CA ARG A 13 10.46 -1.84 -5.39
C ARG A 13 11.63 -1.13 -4.70
N GLU A 14 11.55 0.18 -4.50
CA GLU A 14 12.56 0.98 -3.80
C GLU A 14 12.76 0.47 -2.36
N LEU A 15 11.67 0.23 -1.63
CA LEU A 15 11.72 -0.26 -0.25
C LEU A 15 12.32 -1.66 -0.16
N LEU A 16 11.95 -2.59 -1.04
CA LEU A 16 12.55 -3.93 -1.05
C LEU A 16 14.03 -3.88 -1.40
N SER A 17 14.46 -2.90 -2.21
CA SER A 17 15.87 -2.68 -2.57
C SER A 17 16.75 -2.25 -1.39
N LEU A 18 16.15 -1.80 -0.27
CA LEU A 18 16.91 -1.58 0.99
C LEU A 18 17.42 -2.88 1.59
N TYR A 19 16.75 -3.99 1.32
CA TYR A 19 17.16 -5.31 1.78
C TYR A 19 18.02 -6.04 0.76
N THR A 20 17.55 -6.12 -0.50
CA THR A 20 18.25 -6.79 -1.59
C THR A 20 17.87 -6.21 -2.93
N THR A 21 18.81 -6.21 -3.88
CA THR A 21 18.53 -5.87 -5.29
C THR A 21 18.35 -7.12 -6.16
N ASP A 22 18.57 -8.32 -5.59
CA ASP A 22 18.43 -9.61 -6.26
C ASP A 22 16.98 -10.10 -6.17
N PHE A 23 16.09 -9.45 -6.90
CA PHE A 23 14.70 -9.84 -7.09
C PHE A 23 14.18 -9.42 -8.46
N THR A 24 13.12 -10.07 -8.92
CA THR A 24 12.39 -9.69 -10.12
C THR A 24 11.04 -9.10 -9.79
N VAL A 25 10.48 -8.30 -10.71
CA VAL A 25 9.14 -7.74 -10.59
C VAL A 25 8.21 -8.49 -11.55
N CYS A 26 7.11 -9.00 -11.02
CA CYS A 26 6.04 -9.60 -11.81
C CYS A 26 4.70 -9.04 -11.35
N VAL A 27 4.04 -8.26 -12.19
CA VAL A 27 2.72 -7.70 -11.87
C VAL A 27 1.68 -8.80 -11.93
N SER A 28 0.87 -8.92 -10.88
CA SER A 28 -0.21 -9.90 -10.79
C SER A 28 -1.37 -9.52 -11.72
N ASP A 29 -1.98 -10.52 -12.32
CA ASP A 29 -3.25 -10.46 -13.08
C ASP A 29 -4.48 -10.80 -12.20
N PHE A 30 -4.31 -10.85 -10.88
CA PHE A 30 -5.37 -11.15 -9.93
C PHE A 30 -6.52 -10.15 -10.05
N ASP A 31 -7.75 -10.67 -10.18
CA ASP A 31 -8.96 -9.83 -10.23
C ASP A 31 -9.35 -9.36 -8.83
N GLU A 32 -8.96 -8.12 -8.51
CA GLU A 32 -9.21 -7.49 -7.21
C GLU A 32 -10.71 -7.28 -6.94
N SER A 33 -11.56 -7.20 -7.97
CA SER A 33 -13.01 -6.99 -7.83
C SER A 33 -13.74 -8.16 -7.19
N THR A 34 -13.11 -9.34 -7.16
CA THR A 34 -13.66 -10.56 -6.55
C THR A 34 -13.54 -10.58 -5.03
N VAL A 35 -12.73 -9.69 -4.46
CA VAL A 35 -12.47 -9.68 -3.01
C VAL A 35 -13.60 -8.96 -2.28
N GLN A 36 -14.14 -9.62 -1.25
CA GLN A 36 -15.10 -9.05 -0.31
C GLN A 36 -14.52 -9.17 1.10
N ALA A 37 -14.55 -8.09 1.85
CA ALA A 37 -14.02 -8.05 3.21
C ALA A 37 -14.88 -7.14 4.09
N ASP A 38 -14.97 -7.48 5.37
CA ASP A 38 -15.77 -6.73 6.35
C ASP A 38 -15.04 -5.49 6.88
N THR A 39 -13.70 -5.48 6.78
CA THR A 39 -12.86 -4.37 7.25
C THR A 39 -11.76 -4.02 6.24
N PRO A 40 -11.27 -2.76 6.23
CA PRO A 40 -10.15 -2.36 5.38
C PRO A 40 -8.88 -3.20 5.60
N ALA A 41 -8.60 -3.59 6.84
CA ALA A 41 -7.47 -4.46 7.17
C ALA A 41 -7.60 -5.86 6.54
N GLN A 42 -8.78 -6.48 6.62
CA GLN A 42 -9.05 -7.75 5.94
C GLN A 42 -8.98 -7.62 4.42
N LEU A 43 -9.43 -6.49 3.87
CA LEU A 43 -9.37 -6.23 2.44
C LEU A 43 -7.92 -6.26 1.93
N VAL A 44 -7.02 -5.51 2.56
CA VAL A 44 -5.61 -5.46 2.11
C VAL A 44 -4.90 -6.80 2.28
N GLU A 45 -5.24 -7.57 3.31
CA GLU A 45 -4.70 -8.91 3.50
C GLU A 45 -5.11 -9.85 2.37
N GLN A 46 -6.40 -9.88 2.05
CA GLN A 46 -6.94 -10.72 0.98
C GLN A 46 -6.40 -10.31 -0.39
N LEU A 47 -6.30 -9.00 -0.68
CA LEU A 47 -5.71 -8.49 -1.91
C LEU A 47 -4.22 -8.84 -2.03
N ALA A 48 -3.44 -8.65 -0.97
CA ALA A 48 -2.03 -9.02 -0.94
C ALA A 48 -1.84 -10.52 -1.18
N ARG A 49 -2.69 -11.34 -0.56
CA ARG A 49 -2.69 -12.78 -0.67
C ARG A 49 -3.08 -13.24 -2.08
N GLY A 50 -4.12 -12.67 -2.67
CA GLY A 50 -4.54 -12.96 -4.04
C GLY A 50 -3.45 -12.66 -5.06
N LYS A 51 -2.82 -11.47 -4.96
CA LYS A 51 -1.69 -11.07 -5.82
C LYS A 51 -0.49 -12.00 -5.66
N CYS A 52 -0.14 -12.34 -4.44
CA CYS A 52 0.97 -13.23 -4.13
C CYS A 52 0.76 -14.62 -4.74
N LEU A 53 -0.39 -15.23 -4.49
CA LEU A 53 -0.69 -16.59 -4.93
C LEU A 53 -0.84 -16.70 -6.45
N ALA A 54 -1.43 -15.71 -7.12
CA ALA A 54 -1.54 -15.67 -8.58
C ALA A 54 -0.15 -15.72 -9.25
N VAL A 55 0.81 -14.93 -8.74
CA VAL A 55 2.19 -14.94 -9.25
C VAL A 55 2.94 -16.21 -8.84
N SER A 56 2.76 -16.69 -7.60
CA SER A 56 3.40 -17.91 -7.10
C SER A 56 3.03 -19.13 -7.93
N ALA A 57 1.77 -19.24 -8.36
CA ALA A 57 1.30 -20.33 -9.21
C ALA A 57 2.00 -20.37 -10.59
N GLN A 58 2.44 -19.22 -11.10
CA GLN A 58 3.14 -19.10 -12.38
C GLN A 58 4.67 -19.29 -12.27
N HIS A 59 5.21 -19.25 -11.03
CA HIS A 59 6.65 -19.29 -10.78
C HIS A 59 7.02 -20.35 -9.74
N PRO A 60 6.91 -21.66 -10.07
CA PRO A 60 7.27 -22.73 -9.14
C PRO A 60 8.72 -22.61 -8.63
N GLY A 61 8.91 -22.74 -7.32
CA GLY A 61 10.23 -22.66 -6.68
C GLY A 61 10.73 -21.22 -6.45
N ALA A 62 9.92 -20.21 -6.74
CA ALA A 62 10.20 -18.82 -6.36
C ALA A 62 9.54 -18.49 -5.01
N VAL A 63 10.16 -17.59 -4.26
CA VAL A 63 9.53 -16.91 -3.12
C VAL A 63 8.91 -15.62 -3.62
N VAL A 64 7.61 -15.46 -3.44
CA VAL A 64 6.82 -14.34 -3.97
C VAL A 64 6.32 -13.47 -2.83
N ILE A 65 6.49 -12.14 -2.96
CA ILE A 65 5.95 -11.13 -2.05
C ILE A 65 4.81 -10.39 -2.75
N GLY A 66 3.59 -10.51 -2.24
CA GLY A 66 2.43 -9.73 -2.65
C GLY A 66 2.09 -8.67 -1.62
N CYS A 67 1.65 -7.48 -2.06
CA CYS A 67 1.31 -6.38 -1.17
C CYS A 67 0.11 -5.61 -1.69
N ASP A 68 -0.71 -5.11 -0.75
CA ASP A 68 -1.74 -4.12 -1.04
C ASP A 68 -1.82 -3.03 0.03
N THR A 69 -2.33 -1.84 -0.34
CA THR A 69 -2.41 -0.70 0.58
C THR A 69 -3.66 0.09 0.33
N VAL A 70 -4.38 0.42 1.40
CA VAL A 70 -5.55 1.32 1.36
C VAL A 70 -5.44 2.37 2.45
N VAL A 71 -6.13 3.49 2.23
CA VAL A 71 -6.40 4.51 3.23
C VAL A 71 -7.81 4.28 3.77
N ASP A 72 -7.93 4.22 5.09
CA ASP A 72 -9.19 4.05 5.82
C ASP A 72 -9.57 5.36 6.50
N VAL A 73 -10.73 5.88 6.15
CA VAL A 73 -11.33 7.06 6.77
C VAL A 73 -12.64 6.64 7.44
N ASN A 74 -12.58 6.34 8.73
CA ASN A 74 -13.74 5.92 9.53
C ASN A 74 -14.49 4.70 8.92
N GLY A 75 -13.77 3.73 8.36
CA GLY A 75 -14.34 2.53 7.74
C GLY A 75 -14.63 2.69 6.23
N GLU A 76 -14.50 3.88 5.66
CA GLU A 76 -14.54 4.11 4.22
C GLU A 76 -13.16 3.90 3.61
N VAL A 77 -13.07 2.96 2.66
CA VAL A 77 -11.83 2.70 1.94
C VAL A 77 -11.61 3.71 0.82
N PHE A 78 -10.53 4.48 0.92
CA PHE A 78 -10.08 5.37 -0.15
C PHE A 78 -9.03 4.68 -1.00
N GLY A 79 -9.40 4.30 -2.22
CA GLY A 79 -8.48 3.86 -3.26
C GLY A 79 -7.84 5.03 -4.00
N LYS A 80 -7.42 4.78 -5.24
CA LYS A 80 -6.93 5.85 -6.13
C LYS A 80 -8.11 6.72 -6.59
N PRO A 81 -7.96 8.05 -6.64
CA PRO A 81 -9.03 8.92 -7.14
C PRO A 81 -9.26 8.69 -8.65
N HIS A 82 -10.51 8.77 -9.06
CA HIS A 82 -10.93 8.57 -10.45
C HIS A 82 -11.07 9.90 -11.23
N SER A 83 -11.12 11.02 -10.52
CA SER A 83 -11.23 12.36 -11.10
C SER A 83 -10.64 13.42 -10.17
N THR A 84 -10.53 14.66 -10.66
CA THR A 84 -10.10 15.80 -9.84
C THR A 84 -11.07 16.07 -8.69
N GLU A 85 -12.36 15.94 -8.93
CA GLU A 85 -13.42 16.11 -7.92
C GLU A 85 -13.32 15.04 -6.85
N ASP A 86 -13.04 13.79 -7.25
CA ASP A 86 -12.85 12.69 -6.31
C ASP A 86 -11.58 12.88 -5.47
N ALA A 87 -10.47 13.31 -6.08
CA ALA A 87 -9.25 13.64 -5.36
C ALA A 87 -9.49 14.76 -4.32
N LYS A 88 -10.20 15.82 -4.69
CA LYS A 88 -10.58 16.92 -3.77
C LYS A 88 -11.47 16.41 -2.64
N ARG A 89 -12.46 15.58 -2.93
CA ARG A 89 -13.33 14.96 -1.92
C ARG A 89 -12.51 14.18 -0.89
N MET A 90 -11.58 13.35 -1.36
CA MET A 90 -10.69 12.58 -0.48
C MET A 90 -9.84 13.50 0.38
N LEU A 91 -9.19 14.51 -0.19
CA LEU A 91 -8.34 15.45 0.54
C LEU A 91 -9.12 16.27 1.59
N TRP A 92 -10.35 16.68 1.27
CA TRP A 92 -11.23 17.34 2.25
C TRP A 92 -11.56 16.42 3.42
N ALA A 93 -11.80 15.15 3.19
CA ALA A 93 -12.08 14.18 4.26
C ALA A 93 -10.85 13.93 5.15
N LEU A 94 -9.64 14.10 4.63
CA LEU A 94 -8.38 13.95 5.37
C LEU A 94 -7.96 15.23 6.12
N SER A 95 -8.47 16.40 5.70
CA SER A 95 -8.12 17.71 6.23
C SER A 95 -8.43 17.84 7.72
N GLY A 96 -7.42 18.15 8.53
CA GLY A 96 -7.57 18.35 9.98
C GLY A 96 -7.99 17.09 10.74
N ALA A 97 -7.89 15.91 10.14
CA ALA A 97 -8.39 14.66 10.68
C ALA A 97 -7.29 13.60 10.74
N ALA A 98 -7.53 12.58 11.58
CA ALA A 98 -6.75 11.35 11.58
C ALA A 98 -7.41 10.30 10.68
N HIS A 99 -6.59 9.54 9.99
CA HIS A 99 -6.98 8.39 9.18
C HIS A 99 -5.99 7.25 9.39
N GLU A 100 -6.34 6.06 8.94
CA GLU A 100 -5.45 4.91 9.00
C GLU A 100 -5.00 4.49 7.60
N VAL A 101 -3.76 4.04 7.50
CA VAL A 101 -3.23 3.40 6.31
C VAL A 101 -2.94 1.94 6.66
N HIS A 102 -3.56 1.03 5.95
CA HIS A 102 -3.34 -0.41 6.12
C HIS A 102 -2.56 -0.94 4.93
N THR A 103 -1.50 -1.69 5.22
CA THR A 103 -0.75 -2.44 4.21
C THR A 103 -0.75 -3.91 4.57
N GLY A 104 -1.32 -4.73 3.68
CA GLY A 104 -1.23 -6.18 3.71
C GLY A 104 0.02 -6.64 2.97
N VAL A 105 0.69 -7.64 3.54
CA VAL A 105 1.82 -8.35 2.92
C VAL A 105 1.56 -9.84 2.99
N CYS A 106 1.81 -10.54 1.89
CA CYS A 106 1.75 -11.99 1.82
C CYS A 106 3.04 -12.51 1.18
N ILE A 107 3.62 -13.57 1.74
CA ILE A 107 4.79 -14.26 1.20
C ILE A 107 4.42 -15.72 0.98
N SER A 108 4.80 -16.28 -0.17
CA SER A 108 4.57 -17.68 -0.53
C SER A 108 5.73 -18.25 -1.32
N ASP A 109 6.09 -19.52 -1.06
CA ASP A 109 7.01 -20.33 -1.86
C ASP A 109 6.30 -21.39 -2.72
N GLY A 110 4.96 -21.34 -2.74
CA GLY A 110 4.10 -22.30 -3.41
C GLY A 110 3.65 -23.46 -2.50
N THR A 111 4.31 -23.71 -1.38
CA THR A 111 3.94 -24.73 -0.38
C THR A 111 3.50 -24.10 0.93
N ARG A 112 4.23 -23.12 1.41
CA ARG A 112 3.96 -22.32 2.60
C ARG A 112 3.50 -20.95 2.18
N THR A 113 2.53 -20.39 2.90
CA THR A 113 2.03 -19.03 2.69
C THR A 113 1.77 -18.37 4.05
N GLU A 114 2.38 -17.23 4.26
CA GLU A 114 2.17 -16.41 5.46
C GLU A 114 1.79 -14.98 5.06
N SER A 115 0.95 -14.35 5.87
CA SER A 115 0.54 -12.97 5.65
C SER A 115 0.47 -12.21 6.97
N PHE A 116 0.53 -10.89 6.88
CA PHE A 116 0.24 -9.98 7.97
C PHE A 116 -0.33 -8.67 7.42
N VAL A 117 -0.97 -7.93 8.30
CA VAL A 117 -1.35 -6.54 8.05
C VAL A 117 -0.59 -5.66 9.03
N ASP A 118 -0.12 -4.53 8.53
CA ASP A 118 0.43 -3.45 9.33
C ASP A 118 -0.40 -2.19 9.14
N SER A 119 -0.59 -1.43 10.21
CA SER A 119 -1.45 -0.25 10.23
C SER A 119 -0.71 0.95 10.80
N CYS A 120 -0.88 2.09 10.17
CA CYS A 120 -0.26 3.33 10.60
C CYS A 120 -1.31 4.45 10.61
N ARG A 121 -1.41 5.16 11.75
CA ARG A 121 -2.29 6.30 11.89
C ARG A 121 -1.58 7.57 11.46
N VAL A 122 -2.23 8.33 10.59
CA VAL A 122 -1.72 9.60 10.05
C VAL A 122 -2.68 10.71 10.41
N THR A 123 -2.18 11.83 10.92
CA THR A 123 -2.98 13.01 11.20
C THR A 123 -2.47 14.17 10.36
N PHE A 124 -3.38 14.87 9.68
CA PHE A 124 -3.08 16.08 8.92
C PHE A 124 -3.52 17.34 9.66
N PHE A 125 -2.76 18.41 9.48
CA PHE A 125 -3.24 19.76 9.75
C PHE A 125 -4.47 20.09 8.88
N PRO A 126 -5.33 21.06 9.30
CA PRO A 126 -6.38 21.58 8.43
C PRO A 126 -5.81 22.13 7.13
N LEU A 127 -6.37 21.72 6.00
CA LEU A 127 -5.99 22.16 4.66
C LEU A 127 -6.91 23.30 4.18
N SER A 128 -6.34 24.26 3.48
CA SER A 128 -7.12 25.29 2.78
C SER A 128 -7.66 24.77 1.44
N GLY A 129 -8.73 25.41 0.94
CA GLY A 129 -9.24 25.10 -0.40
C GLY A 129 -8.20 25.32 -1.51
N GLU A 130 -7.36 26.36 -1.36
CA GLU A 130 -6.28 26.65 -2.34
C GLU A 130 -5.22 25.56 -2.37
N GLU A 131 -4.83 24.99 -1.24
CA GLU A 131 -3.88 23.88 -1.17
C GLU A 131 -4.45 22.63 -1.82
N ILE A 132 -5.72 22.30 -1.54
CA ILE A 132 -6.42 21.15 -2.13
C ILE A 132 -6.55 21.32 -3.64
N ASP A 133 -6.98 22.50 -4.10
CA ASP A 133 -7.14 22.81 -5.53
C ASP A 133 -5.80 22.73 -6.28
N PHE A 134 -4.76 23.30 -5.69
CA PHE A 134 -3.41 23.23 -6.25
C PHE A 134 -2.94 21.78 -6.35
N TYR A 135 -3.03 21.02 -5.26
CA TYR A 135 -2.54 19.64 -5.23
C TYR A 135 -3.30 18.72 -6.19
N ALA A 136 -4.63 18.86 -6.24
CA ALA A 136 -5.47 18.11 -7.17
C ALA A 136 -5.24 18.48 -8.64
N SER A 137 -4.62 19.63 -8.94
CA SER A 137 -4.22 20.02 -10.29
C SER A 137 -2.90 19.35 -10.75
N THR A 138 -2.14 18.74 -9.83
CA THR A 138 -0.88 18.04 -10.14
C THR A 138 -1.15 16.58 -10.53
N ALA A 139 -0.13 15.89 -11.01
CA ALA A 139 -0.21 14.45 -11.29
C ALA A 139 -0.06 13.57 -10.04
N GLU A 140 0.37 14.14 -8.91
CA GLU A 140 0.81 13.40 -7.72
C GLU A 140 -0.31 12.56 -7.06
N PRO A 141 -1.58 13.02 -6.92
CA PRO A 141 -2.62 12.26 -6.22
C PRO A 141 -3.09 10.99 -6.94
N TYR A 142 -3.02 10.92 -8.26
CA TYR A 142 -3.81 10.00 -9.07
C TYR A 142 -3.33 8.53 -9.09
N ASP A 143 -2.12 8.26 -8.66
CA ASP A 143 -1.60 6.89 -8.52
C ASP A 143 -1.50 6.42 -7.06
N LYS A 144 -2.13 7.15 -6.12
CA LYS A 144 -2.02 6.95 -4.68
C LYS A 144 -3.39 6.66 -4.04
N ALA A 145 -3.43 5.67 -3.15
CA ALA A 145 -4.57 5.49 -2.25
C ALA A 145 -4.75 6.73 -1.37
N GLY A 146 -6.01 7.18 -1.21
CA GLY A 146 -6.32 8.40 -0.45
C GLY A 146 -5.90 9.70 -1.13
N ALA A 147 -5.51 9.66 -2.39
CA ALA A 147 -5.13 10.83 -3.18
C ALA A 147 -3.93 11.63 -2.64
N TYR A 148 -3.00 11.02 -1.90
CA TYR A 148 -1.81 11.73 -1.43
C TYR A 148 -0.54 10.87 -1.40
N ALA A 149 0.61 11.52 -1.49
CA ALA A 149 1.93 10.90 -1.32
C ALA A 149 2.64 11.46 -0.09
N ILE A 150 2.88 10.62 0.92
CA ILE A 150 3.61 11.02 2.14
C ILE A 150 5.04 11.51 1.85
N GLN A 151 5.66 11.02 0.78
CA GLN A 151 7.00 11.42 0.33
C GLN A 151 6.97 12.67 -0.57
N GLY A 152 5.79 13.09 -1.00
CA GLY A 152 5.61 14.23 -1.88
C GLY A 152 5.22 15.49 -1.12
N ARG A 153 4.47 16.36 -1.80
CA ARG A 153 4.04 17.64 -1.25
C ARG A 153 3.13 17.51 -0.04
N ALA A 154 2.37 16.41 0.06
CA ALA A 154 1.52 16.14 1.22
C ALA A 154 2.29 15.98 2.54
N ALA A 155 3.61 15.80 2.49
CA ALA A 155 4.46 15.85 3.69
C ALA A 155 4.34 17.19 4.44
N LEU A 156 3.97 18.28 3.76
CA LEU A 156 3.79 19.61 4.37
C LEU A 156 2.51 19.69 5.23
N TRP A 157 1.60 18.74 5.08
CA TRP A 157 0.31 18.69 5.79
C TRP A 157 0.35 17.80 7.02
N LEU A 158 1.45 17.06 7.19
CA LEU A 158 1.60 16.05 8.21
C LEU A 158 1.78 16.69 9.60
N ASP A 159 0.83 16.43 10.50
CA ASP A 159 0.95 16.75 11.92
C ASP A 159 1.63 15.60 12.69
N ARG A 160 1.16 14.35 12.48
CA ARG A 160 1.62 13.18 13.25
C ARG A 160 1.52 11.89 12.47
N ILE A 161 2.46 10.97 12.77
CA ILE A 161 2.44 9.56 12.40
C ILE A 161 2.52 8.72 13.67
N GLU A 162 1.66 7.70 13.79
CA GLU A 162 1.70 6.69 14.84
C GLU A 162 1.74 5.30 14.19
N GLY A 163 2.91 4.70 14.13
CA GLY A 163 3.18 3.43 13.45
C GLY A 163 4.41 3.47 12.56
N ASP A 164 4.52 2.50 11.65
CA ASP A 164 5.64 2.41 10.70
C ASP A 164 5.38 3.30 9.47
N TYR A 165 6.29 4.25 9.24
CA TYR A 165 6.28 5.12 8.05
C TYR A 165 6.25 4.34 6.73
N TYR A 166 6.95 3.21 6.67
CA TYR A 166 7.01 2.40 5.46
C TYR A 166 5.70 1.66 5.16
N THR A 167 4.83 1.49 6.15
CA THR A 167 3.45 1.05 5.94
C THR A 167 2.67 2.02 5.08
N ILE A 168 2.83 3.34 5.31
CA ILE A 168 2.20 4.39 4.50
C ILE A 168 2.74 4.38 3.07
N MET A 169 4.01 4.06 2.89
CA MET A 169 4.64 3.93 1.57
C MET A 169 4.24 2.65 0.82
N GLY A 170 3.65 1.67 1.53
CA GLY A 170 3.07 0.48 0.94
C GLY A 170 3.87 -0.82 1.07
N LEU A 171 4.94 -0.81 1.88
CA LEU A 171 5.69 -2.01 2.26
C LEU A 171 6.37 -1.79 3.62
N PRO A 172 5.85 -2.33 4.74
CA PRO A 172 6.50 -2.31 6.04
C PRO A 172 7.75 -3.22 5.99
N VAL A 173 8.85 -2.65 5.48
CA VAL A 173 10.03 -3.42 5.02
C VAL A 173 10.67 -4.22 6.14
N SER A 174 10.77 -3.64 7.34
CA SER A 174 11.37 -4.33 8.51
C SER A 174 10.62 -5.63 8.82
N ARG A 175 9.30 -5.55 8.98
CA ARG A 175 8.46 -6.71 9.28
C ARG A 175 8.40 -7.70 8.11
N THR A 176 8.43 -7.19 6.87
CA THR A 176 8.49 -8.03 5.66
C THR A 176 9.76 -8.88 5.63
N VAL A 177 10.92 -8.29 5.96
CA VAL A 177 12.20 -9.02 6.01
C VAL A 177 12.22 -10.07 7.12
N GLN A 178 11.64 -9.76 8.29
CA GLN A 178 11.50 -10.75 9.37
C GLN A 178 10.64 -11.96 8.92
N LEU A 179 9.53 -11.70 8.23
CA LEU A 179 8.68 -12.77 7.72
C LEU A 179 9.39 -13.55 6.61
N LEU A 180 10.12 -12.86 5.71
CA LEU A 180 10.86 -13.48 4.60
C LEU A 180 11.91 -14.48 5.09
N ALA A 181 12.50 -14.27 6.28
CA ALA A 181 13.45 -15.19 6.88
C ALA A 181 12.89 -16.61 7.12
N HIS A 182 11.56 -16.77 7.19
CA HIS A 182 10.92 -18.08 7.31
C HIS A 182 10.93 -18.89 6.01
N PHE A 183 11.28 -18.27 4.88
CA PHE A 183 11.28 -18.85 3.53
C PHE A 183 12.70 -19.04 2.94
N MET A 184 13.72 -18.77 3.77
CA MET A 184 15.14 -18.90 3.38
C MET A 184 15.77 -20.18 3.87
#